data_e7b3d70a791cfed32858abece55bf6aa
#
_entry.id   e7b3d70a791cfed32858abece55bf6aa
#
_cell.length_a   1.000
_cell.length_b   1.000
_cell.length_c   1.000
_cell.angle_alpha   90.00
_cell.angle_beta   90.00
_cell.angle_gamma   90.00
#
_symmetry.space_group_name_H-M   'P 1'
#
loop_
_entity.id
_entity.type
_entity.pdbx_description
1 polymer ?
#
loop_
_entity_poly.entity_id
_entity_poly.type
_entity_poly.pdbx_seq_one_letter_code
_entity_poly.pdbx_strand_id
1 'polypeptide(L)'
;VADKSDITKKVMAGSFSVATNPKLSLLYSGPGKFRKFVFEFPMIATNEKEAKTIENIIKVFRFSTVPGFEKRISDVFETETEPQSAEQISTGAGYNFYQFPSTWDIVFGHDNNEGGKTDGPFKIARSVCNSVLVNYAAAGVPFFFKDGRPFEVKMTLTFTETVIITKELVQRGY
;
A
#
# COMPACT_ATOMS: atom_id res chain seq x y z
N VAL A 1 -49.82 -20.30 9.81
CA VAL A 1 -50.15 -19.14 8.97
C VAL A 1 -49.17 -18.07 9.32
N ALA A 2 -48.19 -17.80 8.46
CA ALA A 2 -47.15 -16.78 8.70
C ALA A 2 -47.83 -15.39 8.66
N ASP A 3 -47.57 -14.58 9.65
CA ASP A 3 -48.13 -13.25 9.78
C ASP A 3 -47.64 -12.36 8.61
N LYS A 4 -48.62 -11.69 7.97
CA LYS A 4 -48.36 -10.78 6.86
C LYS A 4 -47.39 -9.65 7.20
N SER A 5 -47.26 -9.31 8.49
CA SER A 5 -46.33 -8.28 8.98
C SER A 5 -44.87 -8.70 8.86
N ASP A 6 -44.55 -9.99 8.97
CA ASP A 6 -43.20 -10.53 8.85
C ASP A 6 -42.71 -10.59 7.39
N ILE A 7 -43.63 -10.82 6.45
CA ILE A 7 -43.32 -10.84 5.02
C ILE A 7 -43.01 -9.43 4.54
N THR A 8 -43.77 -8.43 4.99
CA THR A 8 -43.53 -7.02 4.62
C THR A 8 -42.22 -6.47 5.18
N LYS A 9 -41.84 -6.84 6.41
CA LYS A 9 -40.55 -6.47 7.00
C LYS A 9 -39.36 -7.07 6.24
N LYS A 10 -39.49 -8.31 5.77
CA LYS A 10 -38.48 -8.98 4.93
C LYS A 10 -38.31 -8.35 3.56
N VAL A 11 -39.39 -7.88 2.95
CA VAL A 11 -39.35 -7.22 1.64
C VAL A 11 -38.78 -5.80 1.73
N MET A 12 -39.07 -5.06 2.80
CA MET A 12 -38.51 -3.71 3.01
C MET A 12 -37.03 -3.69 3.41
N ALA A 13 -36.50 -4.80 3.94
CA ALA A 13 -35.07 -4.91 4.27
C ALA A 13 -34.17 -5.22 3.08
N GLY A 14 -34.69 -5.26 1.84
CA GLY A 14 -33.91 -5.59 0.64
C GLY A 14 -33.33 -7.00 0.64
N SER A 15 -33.77 -7.83 1.58
CA SER A 15 -33.32 -9.20 1.74
C SER A 15 -34.17 -10.08 0.85
N PHE A 16 -33.80 -10.20 -0.42
CA PHE A 16 -34.31 -11.28 -1.23
C PHE A 16 -34.00 -12.60 -0.53
N SER A 17 -35.00 -13.09 0.15
CA SER A 17 -35.29 -14.45 0.63
C SER A 17 -34.22 -15.53 0.37
N VAL A 18 -33.04 -15.31 0.84
CA VAL A 18 -32.19 -16.42 1.23
C VAL A 18 -32.42 -16.55 2.72
N ALA A 19 -33.18 -17.53 3.15
CA ALA A 19 -33.25 -17.91 4.55
C ALA A 19 -31.80 -18.21 4.96
N THR A 20 -31.20 -17.29 5.70
CA THR A 20 -29.85 -17.49 6.21
C THR A 20 -29.89 -18.70 7.12
N ASN A 21 -29.26 -19.79 6.67
CA ASN A 21 -29.09 -20.94 7.52
C ASN A 21 -28.29 -20.48 8.75
N PRO A 22 -28.86 -20.46 9.98
CA PRO A 22 -28.18 -19.97 11.15
C PRO A 22 -26.91 -20.76 11.45
N LYS A 23 -26.81 -22.00 11.01
CA LYS A 23 -25.58 -22.81 11.11
C LYS A 23 -24.50 -22.32 10.18
N LEU A 24 -24.84 -21.79 9.00
CA LEU A 24 -23.88 -21.20 8.05
C LEU A 24 -23.36 -19.84 8.55
N SER A 25 -24.20 -19.04 9.17
CA SER A 25 -23.80 -17.75 9.76
C SER A 25 -22.84 -17.91 10.97
N LEU A 26 -22.88 -19.05 11.65
CA LEU A 26 -21.93 -19.36 12.72
C LEU A 26 -20.55 -19.79 12.18
N LEU A 27 -20.49 -20.33 10.95
CA LEU A 27 -19.26 -20.82 10.32
C LEU A 27 -18.59 -19.80 9.42
N TYR A 28 -19.34 -18.81 8.89
CA TYR A 28 -18.82 -17.82 7.96
C TYR A 28 -19.26 -16.42 8.37
N SER A 29 -18.33 -15.65 8.93
CA SER A 29 -18.57 -14.29 9.42
C SER A 29 -18.41 -13.21 8.35
N GLY A 30 -18.26 -13.58 7.09
CA GLY A 30 -18.09 -12.64 5.97
C GLY A 30 -16.78 -12.84 5.20
N PRO A 31 -16.53 -12.01 4.18
CA PRO A 31 -15.33 -12.10 3.39
C PRO A 31 -14.08 -11.88 4.25
N GLY A 32 -12.98 -12.52 3.86
CA GLY A 32 -11.69 -12.40 4.52
C GLY A 32 -11.18 -10.94 4.56
N LYS A 33 -10.19 -10.72 5.38
CA LYS A 33 -9.47 -9.44 5.42
C LYS A 33 -8.55 -9.30 4.19
N PHE A 34 -8.18 -8.08 3.85
CA PHE A 34 -7.14 -7.83 2.86
C PHE A 34 -5.83 -8.51 3.27
N ARG A 35 -5.17 -9.16 2.32
CA ARG A 35 -3.86 -9.78 2.58
C ARG A 35 -2.82 -8.71 2.81
N LYS A 36 -1.90 -9.00 3.73
CA LYS A 36 -0.76 -8.14 4.04
C LYS A 36 0.52 -8.90 3.73
N PHE A 37 1.47 -8.20 3.14
CA PHE A 37 2.79 -8.72 2.82
C PHE A 37 3.84 -7.83 3.44
N VAL A 38 4.83 -8.44 4.06
CA VAL A 38 5.97 -7.75 4.66
C VAL A 38 7.23 -8.19 3.94
N PHE A 39 7.96 -7.24 3.41
CA PHE A 39 9.24 -7.47 2.75
C PHE A 39 10.35 -6.79 3.53
N GLU A 40 11.43 -7.52 3.75
CA GLU A 40 12.62 -7.03 4.43
C GLU A 40 13.79 -7.00 3.46
N PHE A 41 14.40 -5.85 3.34
CA PHE A 41 15.56 -5.61 2.46
C PHE A 41 16.76 -5.19 3.31
N PRO A 42 17.69 -6.12 3.61
CA PRO A 42 18.99 -5.74 4.15
C PRO A 42 19.82 -5.14 3.03
N MET A 43 20.32 -3.93 3.23
CA MET A 43 21.14 -3.18 2.28
C MET A 43 22.44 -2.80 2.94
N ILE A 44 23.56 -3.17 2.32
CA ILE A 44 24.90 -2.87 2.79
C ILE A 44 25.59 -2.04 1.73
N ALA A 45 26.13 -0.89 2.11
CA ALA A 45 26.90 -0.03 1.22
C ALA A 45 28.39 -0.34 1.36
N THR A 46 29.11 -0.53 0.26
CA THR A 46 30.57 -0.69 0.26
C THR A 46 31.29 0.62 0.10
N ASN A 47 30.61 1.65 -0.38
CA ASN A 47 31.15 2.99 -0.59
C ASN A 47 30.07 4.08 -0.39
N GLU A 48 30.52 5.33 -0.28
CA GLU A 48 29.64 6.50 -0.05
C GLU A 48 28.61 6.71 -1.17
N LYS A 49 28.92 6.32 -2.41
CA LYS A 49 27.98 6.44 -3.54
C LYS A 49 26.83 5.45 -3.41
N GLU A 50 27.11 4.24 -3.00
CA GLU A 50 26.08 3.23 -2.72
C GLU A 50 25.22 3.63 -1.52
N ALA A 51 25.82 4.18 -0.45
CA ALA A 51 25.08 4.70 0.68
C ALA A 51 24.09 5.80 0.26
N LYS A 52 24.49 6.70 -0.63
CA LYS A 52 23.59 7.71 -1.22
C LYS A 52 22.48 7.07 -2.06
N THR A 53 22.77 6.01 -2.79
CA THR A 53 21.75 5.27 -3.56
C THR A 53 20.72 4.63 -2.63
N ILE A 54 21.14 4.01 -1.54
CA ILE A 54 20.25 3.44 -0.51
C ILE A 54 19.35 4.53 0.08
N GLU A 55 19.92 5.69 0.42
CA GLU A 55 19.15 6.84 0.91
C GLU A 55 18.07 7.28 -0.09
N ASN A 56 18.42 7.36 -1.38
CA ASN A 56 17.46 7.69 -2.43
C ASN A 56 16.34 6.66 -2.58
N ILE A 57 16.68 5.36 -2.49
CA ILE A 57 15.67 4.28 -2.50
C ILE A 57 14.68 4.46 -1.35
N ILE A 58 15.18 4.67 -0.14
CA ILE A 58 14.34 4.89 1.04
C ILE A 58 13.43 6.12 0.84
N LYS A 59 13.99 7.21 0.29
CA LYS A 59 13.26 8.44 0.02
C LYS A 59 12.11 8.20 -0.99
N VAL A 60 12.34 7.44 -2.05
CA VAL A 60 11.31 7.11 -3.06
C VAL A 60 10.17 6.32 -2.41
N PHE A 61 10.46 5.30 -1.61
CA PHE A 61 9.42 4.54 -0.93
C PHE A 61 8.62 5.38 0.06
N ARG A 62 9.31 6.19 0.88
CA ARG A 62 8.64 7.12 1.82
C ARG A 62 7.76 8.13 1.08
N PHE A 63 8.27 8.72 0.00
CA PHE A 63 7.51 9.67 -0.81
C PHE A 63 6.24 9.05 -1.39
N SER A 64 6.33 7.82 -1.89
CA SER A 64 5.19 7.12 -2.51
C SER A 64 4.15 6.61 -1.49
N THR A 65 4.52 6.53 -0.21
CA THR A 65 3.64 6.01 0.86
C THR A 65 2.75 7.10 1.46
N VAL A 66 3.19 8.36 1.40
CA VAL A 66 2.44 9.49 1.97
C VAL A 66 1.49 10.12 0.96
N PRO A 67 0.35 10.65 1.42
CA PRO A 67 -0.55 11.39 0.54
C PRO A 67 0.08 12.71 0.09
N GLY A 68 -0.20 13.12 -1.13
CA GLY A 68 0.08 14.45 -1.62
C GLY A 68 -1.05 15.43 -1.31
N PHE A 69 -0.83 16.71 -1.60
CA PHE A 69 -1.87 17.71 -1.61
C PHE A 69 -2.33 17.99 -3.04
N GLU A 70 -3.64 18.05 -3.25
CA GLU A 70 -4.20 18.44 -4.53
C GLU A 70 -4.41 19.96 -4.56
N LYS A 71 -3.90 20.60 -5.60
CA LYS A 71 -4.08 22.05 -5.81
C LYS A 71 -5.57 22.36 -6.02
N ARG A 72 -6.01 23.52 -5.55
CA ARG A 72 -7.36 24.04 -5.88
C ARG A 72 -7.47 24.22 -7.40
N ILE A 73 -8.68 24.01 -7.92
CA ILE A 73 -8.97 24.26 -9.33
C ILE A 73 -8.67 25.73 -9.70
N SER A 74 -8.86 26.68 -8.77
CA SER A 74 -8.47 28.08 -8.95
C SER A 74 -6.98 28.27 -9.22
N ASP A 75 -6.12 27.50 -8.57
CA ASP A 75 -4.66 27.65 -8.65
C ASP A 75 -4.10 27.06 -9.97
N VAL A 76 -4.90 26.28 -10.69
CA VAL A 76 -4.54 25.76 -12.02
C VAL A 76 -4.64 26.85 -13.10
N PHE A 77 -5.48 27.85 -12.87
CA PHE A 77 -5.72 28.96 -13.82
C PHE A 77 -4.92 30.22 -13.48
N GLU A 78 -4.35 30.32 -12.30
CA GLU A 78 -3.45 31.41 -11.92
C GLU A 78 -2.01 31.05 -12.28
N THR A 79 -1.54 31.65 -13.35
CA THR A 79 -0.21 31.47 -13.95
C THR A 79 0.84 32.15 -13.09
N GLU A 80 1.38 31.79 -12.14
CA GLU A 80 2.47 32.28 -11.29
C GLU A 80 2.12 32.25 -9.79
N THR A 81 2.12 31.06 -9.24
CA THR A 81 2.16 30.95 -7.79
C THR A 81 3.62 31.13 -7.34
N GLU A 82 3.86 32.17 -6.56
CA GLU A 82 5.08 32.30 -5.73
C GLU A 82 5.38 30.97 -5.04
N PRO A 83 6.66 30.58 -4.91
CA PRO A 83 7.03 29.33 -4.27
C PRO A 83 6.47 29.32 -2.84
N GLN A 84 5.56 28.39 -2.57
CA GLN A 84 4.92 28.27 -1.26
C GLN A 84 5.98 28.04 -0.17
N SER A 85 5.85 28.75 0.94
CA SER A 85 6.73 28.54 2.08
C SER A 85 6.62 27.11 2.62
N ALA A 86 7.70 26.59 3.18
CA ALA A 86 7.71 25.25 3.78
C ALA A 86 6.62 25.07 4.86
N GLU A 87 6.24 26.15 5.52
CA GLU A 87 5.20 26.19 6.54
C GLU A 87 3.79 26.01 5.92
N GLN A 88 3.52 26.62 4.80
CA GLN A 88 2.24 26.43 4.06
C GLN A 88 2.12 24.99 3.53
N ILE A 89 3.23 24.41 3.06
CA ILE A 89 3.24 23.02 2.61
C ILE A 89 2.99 22.08 3.79
N SER A 90 3.60 22.31 4.95
CA SER A 90 3.49 21.43 6.12
C SER A 90 2.09 21.44 6.76
N THR A 91 1.40 22.57 6.71
CA THR A 91 0.04 22.73 7.27
C THR A 91 -1.07 22.38 6.26
N GLY A 92 -0.72 22.17 5.00
CA GLY A 92 -1.72 21.99 3.93
C GLY A 92 -2.58 23.21 3.68
N ALA A 93 -2.15 24.39 4.14
CA ALA A 93 -2.87 25.64 3.92
C ALA A 93 -2.97 25.92 2.40
N GLY A 94 -4.18 26.16 1.92
CA GLY A 94 -4.41 26.37 0.49
C GLY A 94 -4.84 25.12 -0.30
N TYR A 95 -4.77 23.92 0.29
CA TYR A 95 -5.22 22.69 -0.35
C TYR A 95 -6.54 22.19 0.26
N ASN A 96 -7.46 21.76 -0.61
CA ASN A 96 -8.78 21.29 -0.14
C ASN A 96 -8.81 19.78 0.07
N PHE A 97 -7.98 19.03 -0.66
CA PHE A 97 -8.04 17.57 -0.69
C PHE A 97 -6.65 16.95 -0.64
N TYR A 98 -6.59 15.76 -0.07
CA TYR A 98 -5.41 14.91 -0.17
C TYR A 98 -5.46 14.08 -1.45
N GLN A 99 -4.33 14.03 -2.15
CA GLN A 99 -4.14 13.09 -3.23
C GLN A 99 -3.77 11.72 -2.64
N PHE A 100 -4.39 10.66 -3.17
CA PHE A 100 -4.11 9.30 -2.70
C PHE A 100 -2.63 8.93 -2.91
N PRO A 101 -2.04 8.14 -1.98
CA PRO A 101 -0.72 7.57 -2.15
C PRO A 101 -0.62 6.70 -3.40
N SER A 102 0.60 6.43 -3.85
CA SER A 102 0.86 5.57 -4.99
C SER A 102 0.41 4.14 -4.72
N THR A 103 -0.19 3.49 -5.73
CA THR A 103 -0.46 2.05 -5.72
C THR A 103 0.71 1.29 -6.34
N TRP A 104 0.88 0.03 -5.93
CA TRP A 104 2.01 -0.81 -6.30
C TRP A 104 1.52 -2.12 -6.91
N ASP A 105 2.10 -2.49 -8.04
CA ASP A 105 1.95 -3.81 -8.63
C ASP A 105 3.24 -4.60 -8.34
N ILE A 106 3.16 -5.60 -7.46
CA ILE A 106 4.29 -6.38 -6.98
C ILE A 106 4.32 -7.68 -7.75
N VAL A 107 5.41 -7.93 -8.48
CA VAL A 107 5.60 -9.13 -9.29
C VAL A 107 6.82 -9.86 -8.82
N PHE A 108 6.67 -11.15 -8.51
CA PHE A 108 7.76 -12.07 -8.33
C PHE A 108 8.08 -12.70 -9.69
N GLY A 109 9.23 -12.43 -10.21
CA GLY A 109 9.61 -12.96 -11.49
C GLY A 109 11.13 -12.98 -11.63
N HIS A 110 11.62 -13.89 -12.47
CA HIS A 110 12.98 -13.87 -12.96
C HIS A 110 12.95 -13.36 -14.39
N ASP A 111 13.76 -12.36 -14.67
CA ASP A 111 13.93 -11.88 -16.04
C ASP A 111 14.84 -12.85 -16.76
N ASN A 112 14.24 -13.70 -17.59
CA ASN A 112 15.01 -14.55 -18.47
C ASN A 112 15.57 -13.66 -19.59
N ASN A 113 16.89 -13.76 -19.88
CA ASN A 113 17.59 -13.01 -20.93
C ASN A 113 16.94 -13.09 -22.34
N GLU A 114 15.88 -13.87 -22.50
CA GLU A 114 15.08 -14.03 -23.71
C GLU A 114 13.82 -13.14 -23.73
N GLY A 115 13.67 -12.19 -22.78
CA GLY A 115 12.54 -11.26 -22.74
C GLY A 115 11.21 -11.85 -22.24
N GLY A 116 11.23 -13.08 -21.73
CA GLY A 116 10.10 -13.74 -21.10
C GLY A 116 10.06 -13.46 -19.60
N LYS A 117 8.99 -12.86 -19.11
CA LYS A 117 8.71 -12.80 -17.67
C LYS A 117 8.16 -14.16 -17.25
N THR A 118 8.92 -14.88 -16.41
CA THR A 118 8.39 -16.08 -15.77
C THR A 118 7.51 -15.64 -14.62
N ASP A 119 6.23 -16.04 -14.64
CA ASP A 119 5.33 -15.81 -13.51
C ASP A 119 5.91 -16.49 -12.26
N GLY A 120 5.99 -15.74 -11.19
CA GLY A 120 6.44 -16.26 -9.89
C GLY A 120 5.44 -17.24 -9.27
N PRO A 121 5.76 -17.80 -8.10
CA PRO A 121 4.98 -18.87 -7.47
C PRO A 121 3.56 -18.43 -7.09
N PHE A 122 3.29 -17.13 -6.96
CA PHE A 122 1.98 -16.57 -6.66
C PHE A 122 1.91 -15.12 -7.13
N LYS A 123 0.68 -14.64 -7.33
CA LYS A 123 0.41 -13.25 -7.72
C LYS A 123 -0.10 -12.44 -6.54
N ILE A 124 0.37 -11.20 -6.47
CA ILE A 124 -0.13 -10.20 -5.54
C ILE A 124 -0.99 -9.23 -6.34
N ALA A 125 -2.21 -8.99 -5.86
CA ALA A 125 -3.07 -7.97 -6.44
C ALA A 125 -2.52 -6.56 -6.14
N ARG A 126 -3.06 -5.57 -6.84
CA ARG A 126 -2.67 -4.17 -6.62
C ARG A 126 -2.72 -3.82 -5.14
N SER A 127 -1.65 -3.23 -4.64
CA SER A 127 -1.42 -3.03 -3.22
C SER A 127 -1.07 -1.58 -2.91
N VAL A 128 -1.28 -1.18 -1.67
CA VAL A 128 -0.80 0.09 -1.12
C VAL A 128 0.28 -0.19 -0.10
N CYS A 129 1.31 0.65 -0.07
CA CYS A 129 2.35 0.58 0.95
C CYS A 129 1.85 1.32 2.20
N ASN A 130 1.65 0.59 3.28
CA ASN A 130 1.13 1.15 4.53
C ASN A 130 2.24 1.67 5.45
N SER A 131 3.42 1.07 5.36
CA SER A 131 4.52 1.39 6.27
C SER A 131 5.86 1.15 5.62
N VAL A 132 6.77 2.11 5.83
CA VAL A 132 8.20 2.03 5.48
C VAL A 132 8.99 2.20 6.77
N LEU A 133 9.44 1.09 7.35
CA LEU A 133 10.28 1.10 8.54
C LEU A 133 11.74 0.96 8.12
N VAL A 134 12.60 1.81 8.67
CA VAL A 134 14.04 1.82 8.37
C VAL A 134 14.83 1.69 9.66
N ASN A 135 15.63 0.65 9.75
CA ASN A 135 16.55 0.41 10.86
C ASN A 135 17.99 0.66 10.38
N TYR A 136 18.63 1.65 10.97
CA TYR A 136 20.03 2.05 10.69
C TYR A 136 21.07 1.33 11.56
N ALA A 137 20.64 0.42 12.41
CA ALA A 137 21.48 -0.38 13.29
C ALA A 137 21.11 -1.86 13.15
N ALA A 138 21.03 -2.38 11.92
CA ALA A 138 20.58 -3.74 11.65
C ALA A 138 21.49 -4.81 12.28
N ALA A 139 22.79 -4.54 12.35
CA ALA A 139 23.78 -5.37 13.04
C ALA A 139 23.87 -5.13 14.57
N GLY A 140 22.96 -4.32 15.12
CA GLY A 140 22.95 -4.00 16.55
C GLY A 140 23.73 -2.74 16.93
N VAL A 141 24.73 -2.34 16.15
CA VAL A 141 25.52 -1.11 16.33
C VAL A 141 25.48 -0.31 15.02
N PRO A 142 25.11 0.98 15.06
CA PRO A 142 25.11 1.79 13.85
C PRO A 142 26.53 2.15 13.44
N PHE A 143 26.90 1.85 12.20
CA PHE A 143 28.14 2.26 11.57
C PHE A 143 27.87 3.29 10.49
N PHE A 144 28.71 4.33 10.43
CA PHE A 144 28.54 5.41 9.46
C PHE A 144 29.86 5.67 8.70
N PHE A 145 29.73 6.10 7.46
CA PHE A 145 30.82 6.64 6.68
C PHE A 145 31.24 8.02 7.20
N LYS A 146 32.38 8.54 6.74
CA LYS A 146 32.87 9.88 7.12
C LYS A 146 31.89 11.01 6.78
N ASP A 147 31.07 10.82 5.78
CA ASP A 147 30.00 11.76 5.34
C ASP A 147 28.69 11.63 6.15
N GLY A 148 28.68 10.79 7.19
CA GLY A 148 27.54 10.59 8.09
C GLY A 148 26.48 9.64 7.55
N ARG A 149 26.69 9.00 6.40
CA ARG A 149 25.73 8.01 5.85
C ARG A 149 25.91 6.65 6.51
N PRO A 150 24.82 5.92 6.73
CA PRO A 150 24.87 4.61 7.34
C PRO A 150 25.50 3.58 6.39
N PHE A 151 26.33 2.69 6.97
CA PHE A 151 26.95 1.58 6.26
C PHE A 151 25.95 0.45 5.97
N GLU A 152 25.07 0.17 6.94
CA GLU A 152 24.07 -0.88 6.86
C GLU A 152 22.70 -0.34 7.21
N VAL A 153 21.71 -0.71 6.39
CA VAL A 153 20.32 -0.31 6.58
C VAL A 153 19.42 -1.50 6.33
N LYS A 154 18.50 -1.78 7.22
CA LYS A 154 17.41 -2.74 6.99
C LYS A 154 16.12 -1.98 6.77
N MET A 155 15.57 -2.07 5.57
CA MET A 155 14.28 -1.50 5.22
C MET A 155 13.20 -2.57 5.26
N THR A 156 12.12 -2.31 5.98
CA THR A 156 10.94 -3.18 6.06
C THR A 156 9.75 -2.46 5.45
N LEU A 157 9.16 -3.05 4.43
CA LEU A 157 8.01 -2.54 3.71
C LEU A 157 6.79 -3.40 4.02
N THR A 158 5.67 -2.78 4.37
CA THR A 158 4.40 -3.46 4.60
C THR A 158 3.39 -3.02 3.55
N PHE A 159 2.93 -3.98 2.75
CA PHE A 159 1.91 -3.76 1.73
C PHE A 159 0.59 -4.41 2.14
N THR A 160 -0.52 -3.79 1.75
CA THR A 160 -1.85 -4.34 1.89
C THR A 160 -2.53 -4.30 0.53
N GLU A 161 -3.10 -5.42 0.11
CA GLU A 161 -3.88 -5.48 -1.13
C GLU A 161 -5.13 -4.63 -1.03
N THR A 162 -5.58 -4.12 -2.17
CA THR A 162 -6.80 -3.33 -2.29
C THR A 162 -8.03 -4.19 -2.67
N VAL A 163 -7.82 -5.49 -2.89
CA VAL A 163 -8.83 -6.43 -3.33
C VAL A 163 -8.93 -7.59 -2.34
N ILE A 164 -10.15 -8.01 -2.02
CA ILE A 164 -10.40 -9.22 -1.23
C ILE A 164 -10.30 -10.43 -2.16
N ILE A 165 -9.51 -11.43 -1.75
CA ILE A 165 -9.30 -12.62 -2.56
C ILE A 165 -10.52 -13.53 -2.50
N THR A 166 -11.01 -13.90 -3.68
CA THR A 166 -12.11 -14.84 -3.90
C THR A 166 -11.59 -16.14 -4.51
N LYS A 167 -12.46 -17.18 -4.56
CA LYS A 167 -12.11 -18.46 -5.18
C LYS A 167 -11.65 -18.31 -6.63
N GLU A 168 -12.29 -17.42 -7.37
CA GLU A 168 -11.99 -17.15 -8.79
C GLU A 168 -10.61 -16.50 -8.95
N LEU A 169 -10.19 -15.64 -8.02
CA LEU A 169 -8.86 -15.05 -8.01
C LEU A 169 -7.80 -16.09 -7.67
N VAL A 170 -8.07 -16.97 -6.71
CA VAL A 170 -7.16 -18.09 -6.38
C VAL A 170 -6.95 -19.01 -7.59
N GLN A 171 -8.00 -19.30 -8.38
CA GLN A 171 -7.88 -20.08 -9.62
C GLN A 171 -7.00 -19.39 -10.68
N ARG A 172 -6.88 -18.05 -10.64
CA ARG A 172 -6.00 -17.26 -11.50
C ARG A 172 -4.58 -17.10 -10.96
N GLY A 173 -4.26 -17.73 -9.81
CA GLY A 173 -2.93 -17.72 -9.18
C GLY A 173 -2.66 -16.58 -8.19
N TYR A 174 -3.71 -15.90 -7.71
CA TYR A 174 -3.62 -14.88 -6.66
C TYR A 174 -3.59 -15.46 -5.25
#